data_c50958118e4fa377de38182192b20bf0
#
_entry.id   c50958118e4fa377de38182192b20bf0
#
_cell.length_a   1.000
_cell.length_b   1.000
_cell.length_c   1.000
_cell.angle_alpha   90.00
_cell.angle_beta   90.00
_cell.angle_gamma   90.00
#
_symmetry.space_group_name_H-M   'P 1'
#
loop_
_entity.id
_entity.type
_entity.pdbx_description
1 polymer ?
#
loop_
_entity_poly.entity_id
_entity_poly.type
_entity_poly.pdbx_seq_one_letter_code
_entity_poly.pdbx_strand_id
1 'polypeptide(L)'
;MIVQFFSRGKGRGAGPIDYLLGRQRDRPLATLLRGDADETEALIDSSRNDKKYTSGCLSFEESNIDEAQKQALMDSFEACLFVGLDFDQYNCLWVEHRDKGRLELNFVIPNIELTTGKRLQPYYHTAEIKRVDAWRTIQNLTYGFSDPDDPFKRQLVSKAKDLP
;
A
#
# COMPACT_ATOMS: atom_id res chain seq x y z
N MET A 1 -4.33 5.73 10.57
CA MET A 1 -3.73 5.20 9.33
C MET A 1 -4.45 5.76 8.12
N ILE A 2 -3.70 6.12 7.10
CA ILE A 2 -4.19 6.58 5.79
C ILE A 2 -3.83 5.54 4.75
N VAL A 3 -4.76 5.24 3.83
CA VAL A 3 -4.48 4.42 2.64
C VAL A 3 -4.37 5.33 1.43
N GLN A 4 -3.30 5.21 0.68
CA GLN A 4 -3.06 6.01 -0.50
C GLN A 4 -2.66 5.13 -1.68
N PHE A 5 -3.36 5.28 -2.80
CA PHE A 5 -2.97 4.67 -4.08
C PHE A 5 -2.34 5.73 -4.97
N PHE A 6 -1.20 5.41 -5.56
CA PHE A 6 -0.50 6.34 -6.44
C PHE A 6 -1.01 6.22 -7.88
N SER A 7 -0.99 7.33 -8.60
CA SER A 7 -1.49 7.38 -9.99
C SER A 7 -0.54 6.72 -11.00
N ARG A 8 0.72 6.53 -10.66
CA ARG A 8 1.72 5.90 -11.53
C ARG A 8 1.44 4.41 -11.69
N GLY A 9 1.74 3.85 -12.85
CA GLY A 9 1.49 2.43 -13.11
C GLY A 9 1.85 1.97 -14.51
N LYS A 10 2.35 2.86 -15.37
CA LYS A 10 2.59 2.58 -16.79
C LYS A 10 4.05 2.31 -17.16
N GLY A 11 4.98 2.75 -16.35
CA GLY A 11 6.40 2.66 -16.61
C GLY A 11 7.01 1.28 -16.35
N ARG A 12 8.32 1.19 -16.48
CA ARG A 12 9.09 -0.02 -16.20
C ARG A 12 9.09 -0.33 -14.70
N GLY A 13 9.25 -1.61 -14.36
CA GLY A 13 9.31 -2.08 -12.98
C GLY A 13 10.46 -1.48 -12.16
N ALA A 14 11.57 -1.12 -12.80
CA ALA A 14 12.66 -0.42 -12.13
C ALA A 14 12.22 0.89 -11.45
N GLY A 15 11.25 1.60 -12.00
CA GLY A 15 10.77 2.86 -11.43
C GLY A 15 10.32 2.74 -9.97
N PRO A 16 9.26 2.01 -9.67
CA PRO A 16 8.80 1.83 -8.30
C PRO A 16 9.78 1.08 -7.41
N ILE A 17 10.49 0.09 -7.93
CA ILE A 17 11.43 -0.72 -7.14
C ILE A 17 12.64 0.12 -6.71
N ASP A 18 13.24 0.87 -7.63
CA ASP A 18 14.38 1.75 -7.31
C ASP A 18 13.98 2.89 -6.36
N TYR A 19 12.76 3.40 -6.50
CA TYR A 19 12.23 4.39 -5.57
C TYR A 19 12.13 3.84 -4.15
N LEU A 20 11.59 2.62 -3.99
CA LEU A 20 11.35 2.05 -2.67
C LEU A 20 12.62 1.53 -1.99
N LEU A 21 13.52 0.93 -2.73
CA LEU A 21 14.67 0.21 -2.17
C LEU A 21 16.03 0.86 -2.47
N GLY A 22 16.06 1.86 -3.35
CA GLY A 22 17.30 2.38 -3.91
C GLY A 22 17.74 1.59 -5.14
N ARG A 23 18.41 2.26 -6.07
CA ARG A 23 18.90 1.63 -7.32
C ARG A 23 19.82 0.43 -7.06
N GLN A 24 20.57 0.47 -5.95
CA GLN A 24 21.45 -0.60 -5.51
C GLN A 24 20.90 -1.38 -4.31
N ARG A 25 19.60 -1.24 -4.05
CA ARG A 25 18.90 -1.87 -2.91
C ARG A 25 19.44 -1.42 -1.54
N ASP A 26 19.94 -0.21 -1.44
CA ASP A 26 20.66 0.34 -0.29
C ASP A 26 20.02 1.61 0.28
N ARG A 27 18.77 1.88 -0.04
CA ARG A 27 18.05 3.05 0.47
C ARG A 27 18.02 3.04 2.02
N PRO A 28 18.55 4.10 2.68
CA PRO A 28 18.51 4.18 4.15
C PRO A 28 17.07 4.15 4.68
N LEU A 29 16.86 3.50 5.83
CA LEU A 29 15.58 3.39 6.52
C LEU A 29 14.46 2.77 5.67
N ALA A 30 14.82 1.99 4.67
CA ALA A 30 13.93 1.17 3.87
C ALA A 30 14.19 -0.32 4.20
N THR A 31 13.13 -1.07 4.47
CA THR A 31 13.21 -2.50 4.78
C THR A 31 12.22 -3.28 3.94
N LEU A 32 12.72 -4.27 3.20
CA LEU A 32 11.87 -5.22 2.49
C LEU A 32 11.17 -6.12 3.51
N LEU A 33 9.84 -6.06 3.55
CA LEU A 33 9.03 -6.84 4.50
C LEU A 33 8.48 -8.12 3.88
N ARG A 34 8.13 -8.10 2.58
CA ARG A 34 7.50 -9.24 1.90
C ARG A 34 7.76 -9.16 0.40
N GLY A 35 7.97 -10.32 -0.22
CA GLY A 35 8.17 -10.44 -1.67
C GLY A 35 9.63 -10.38 -2.09
N ASP A 36 9.84 -10.42 -3.39
CA ASP A 36 11.15 -10.36 -4.04
C ASP A 36 11.18 -9.22 -5.06
N ALA A 37 12.15 -8.32 -4.95
CA ALA A 37 12.22 -7.12 -5.78
C ALA A 37 12.47 -7.44 -7.26
N ASP A 38 13.35 -8.38 -7.55
CA ASP A 38 13.69 -8.73 -8.94
C ASP A 38 12.53 -9.48 -9.61
N GLU A 39 11.85 -10.35 -8.90
CA GLU A 39 10.65 -11.03 -9.38
C GLU A 39 9.53 -10.02 -9.68
N THR A 40 9.26 -9.11 -8.77
CA THR A 40 8.25 -8.07 -8.96
C THR A 40 8.56 -7.18 -10.16
N GLU A 41 9.81 -6.76 -10.31
CA GLU A 41 10.28 -5.98 -11.47
C GLU A 41 10.07 -6.73 -12.77
N ALA A 42 10.47 -8.01 -12.83
CA ALA A 42 10.33 -8.86 -14.01
C ALA A 42 8.85 -9.05 -14.38
N LEU A 43 7.97 -9.26 -13.41
CA LEU A 43 6.53 -9.39 -13.65
C LEU A 43 5.93 -8.10 -14.23
N ILE A 44 6.31 -6.96 -13.71
CA ILE A 44 5.88 -5.65 -14.23
C ILE A 44 6.33 -5.49 -15.69
N ASP A 45 7.60 -5.76 -15.96
CA ASP A 45 8.20 -5.59 -17.29
C ASP A 45 7.64 -6.60 -18.32
N SER A 46 7.15 -7.74 -17.87
CA SER A 46 6.49 -8.74 -18.74
C SER A 46 5.09 -8.32 -19.19
N SER A 47 4.48 -7.35 -18.54
CA SER A 47 3.11 -6.92 -18.84
C SER A 47 3.01 -6.24 -20.19
N ARG A 48 2.01 -6.67 -20.98
CA ARG A 48 1.64 -6.04 -22.26
C ARG A 48 0.52 -5.00 -22.10
N ASN A 49 0.00 -4.86 -20.88
CA ASN A 49 -1.05 -3.89 -20.59
C ASN A 49 -0.47 -2.48 -20.46
N ASP A 50 -1.29 -1.48 -20.70
CA ASP A 50 -0.90 -0.08 -20.52
C ASP A 50 -0.58 0.21 -19.05
N LYS A 51 -1.49 -0.15 -18.15
CA LYS A 51 -1.23 -0.09 -16.71
C LYS A 51 -0.60 -1.40 -16.23
N LYS A 52 0.69 -1.37 -15.92
CA LYS A 52 1.52 -2.55 -15.62
C LYS A 52 1.54 -2.90 -14.14
N TYR A 53 1.35 -1.92 -13.25
CA TYR A 53 1.38 -2.13 -11.81
C TYR A 53 0.45 -1.18 -11.06
N THR A 54 0.13 -1.55 -9.83
CA THR A 54 -0.57 -0.73 -8.85
C THR A 54 0.36 -0.53 -7.66
N SER A 55 0.46 0.69 -7.17
CA SER A 55 1.29 1.00 -6.00
C SER A 55 0.60 1.98 -5.07
N GLY A 56 1.06 1.99 -3.83
CA GLY A 56 0.54 2.87 -2.82
C GLY A 56 1.20 2.65 -1.47
N CYS A 57 0.63 3.19 -0.42
CA CYS A 57 1.12 2.99 0.94
C CYS A 57 0.02 3.06 1.99
N LEU A 58 0.31 2.42 3.11
CA LEU A 58 -0.36 2.61 4.40
C LEU A 58 0.53 3.54 5.22
N SER A 59 0.04 4.72 5.57
CA SER A 59 0.80 5.74 6.30
C SER A 59 0.26 5.91 7.71
N PHE A 60 1.16 5.92 8.70
CA PHE A 60 0.84 5.93 10.12
C PHE A 60 1.44 7.15 10.82
N GLU A 61 0.72 7.72 11.79
CA GLU A 61 1.30 8.66 12.75
C GLU A 61 2.13 7.92 13.80
N GLU A 62 1.72 6.70 14.13
CA GLU A 62 2.37 5.82 15.09
C GLU A 62 3.68 5.26 14.53
N SER A 63 4.75 5.27 15.32
CA SER A 63 6.05 4.71 14.94
C SER A 63 6.33 3.34 15.60
N ASN A 64 5.50 2.93 16.55
CA ASN A 64 5.71 1.77 17.42
C ASN A 64 4.84 0.56 17.06
N ILE A 65 4.50 0.39 15.79
CA ILE A 65 3.76 -0.77 15.31
C ILE A 65 4.72 -1.96 15.27
N ASP A 66 4.38 -3.04 15.99
CA ASP A 66 5.20 -4.24 16.04
C ASP A 66 5.11 -5.09 14.77
N GLU A 67 6.04 -6.04 14.62
CA GLU A 67 6.10 -6.88 13.42
C GLU A 67 4.85 -7.75 13.23
N ALA A 68 4.24 -8.24 14.31
CA ALA A 68 3.02 -9.04 14.24
C ALA A 68 1.85 -8.21 13.72
N GLN A 69 1.71 -6.97 14.17
CA GLN A 69 0.70 -6.03 13.68
C GLN A 69 0.92 -5.68 12.21
N LYS A 70 2.17 -5.44 11.79
CA LYS A 70 2.49 -5.19 10.37
C LYS A 70 2.10 -6.37 9.49
N GLN A 71 2.43 -7.61 9.90
CA GLN A 71 2.05 -8.81 9.16
C GLN A 71 0.53 -8.96 9.07
N ALA A 72 -0.18 -8.75 10.17
CA ALA A 72 -1.64 -8.80 10.19
C ALA A 72 -2.29 -7.74 9.27
N LEU A 73 -1.74 -6.53 9.26
CA LEU A 73 -2.20 -5.45 8.36
C LEU A 73 -1.97 -5.80 6.90
N MET A 74 -0.78 -6.30 6.55
CA MET A 74 -0.47 -6.71 5.18
C MET A 74 -1.38 -7.85 4.72
N ASP A 75 -1.56 -8.89 5.54
CA ASP A 75 -2.45 -10.01 5.23
C ASP A 75 -3.90 -9.54 5.01
N SER A 76 -4.40 -8.71 5.90
CA SER A 76 -5.76 -8.18 5.85
C SER A 76 -5.98 -7.25 4.65
N PHE A 77 -4.99 -6.43 4.31
CA PHE A 77 -5.05 -5.55 3.14
C PHE A 77 -5.05 -6.34 1.84
N GLU A 78 -4.18 -7.34 1.72
CA GLU A 78 -4.15 -8.23 0.56
C GLU A 78 -5.48 -8.96 0.40
N ALA A 79 -6.06 -9.48 1.47
CA ALA A 79 -7.39 -10.12 1.44
C ALA A 79 -8.49 -9.15 0.99
N CYS A 80 -8.39 -7.88 1.35
CA CYS A 80 -9.31 -6.82 0.91
C CYS A 80 -9.17 -6.52 -0.59
N LEU A 81 -7.93 -6.48 -1.12
CA LEU A 81 -7.69 -6.16 -2.53
C LEU A 81 -7.91 -7.36 -3.46
N PHE A 82 -7.52 -8.56 -3.04
CA PHE A 82 -7.49 -9.75 -3.90
C PHE A 82 -8.63 -10.70 -3.58
N VAL A 83 -9.84 -10.17 -3.51
CA VAL A 83 -11.04 -10.97 -3.21
C VAL A 83 -11.20 -12.10 -4.22
N GLY A 84 -11.32 -13.33 -3.70
CA GLY A 84 -11.50 -14.54 -4.53
C GLY A 84 -10.21 -15.10 -5.12
N LEU A 85 -9.05 -14.53 -4.82
CA LEU A 85 -7.75 -15.04 -5.25
C LEU A 85 -7.00 -15.68 -4.08
N ASP A 86 -6.30 -16.77 -4.36
CA ASP A 86 -5.33 -17.36 -3.45
C ASP A 86 -3.99 -16.61 -3.57
N PHE A 87 -3.14 -16.70 -2.54
CA PHE A 87 -1.89 -15.93 -2.47
C PHE A 87 -0.86 -16.35 -3.55
N ASP A 88 -1.01 -17.49 -4.21
CA ASP A 88 -0.18 -17.91 -5.34
C ASP A 88 -0.63 -17.34 -6.69
N GLN A 89 -1.77 -16.66 -6.72
CA GLN A 89 -2.36 -16.07 -7.93
C GLN A 89 -1.96 -14.61 -8.14
N TYR A 90 -1.30 -13.98 -7.19
CA TYR A 90 -0.87 -12.58 -7.28
C TYR A 90 0.51 -12.37 -6.66
N ASN A 91 1.15 -11.27 -7.03
CA ASN A 91 2.41 -10.82 -6.42
C ASN A 91 2.19 -9.47 -5.74
N CYS A 92 2.65 -9.33 -4.51
CA CYS A 92 2.59 -8.07 -3.77
C CYS A 92 3.89 -7.88 -2.99
N LEU A 93 4.65 -6.85 -3.37
CA LEU A 93 5.87 -6.46 -2.68
C LEU A 93 5.53 -5.43 -1.60
N TRP A 94 6.09 -5.60 -0.40
CA TRP A 94 5.95 -4.65 0.69
C TRP A 94 7.31 -4.15 1.17
N VAL A 95 7.42 -2.82 1.28
CA VAL A 95 8.63 -2.14 1.75
C VAL A 95 8.26 -1.11 2.81
N GLU A 96 8.88 -1.22 3.99
CA GLU A 96 8.75 -0.23 5.05
C GLU A 96 9.68 0.96 4.79
N HIS A 97 9.17 2.16 4.97
CA HIS A 97 9.96 3.40 5.01
C HIS A 97 9.78 4.10 6.35
N ARG A 98 10.90 4.61 6.91
CA ARG A 98 10.94 5.43 8.12
C ARG A 98 11.67 6.76 7.93
N ASP A 99 12.17 7.04 6.74
CA ASP A 99 13.02 8.19 6.43
C ASP A 99 12.27 9.53 6.37
N LYS A 100 10.94 9.51 6.44
CA LYS A 100 10.10 10.72 6.43
C LYS A 100 9.57 11.11 7.82
N GLY A 101 10.16 10.60 8.89
CA GLY A 101 9.73 10.85 10.26
C GLY A 101 8.44 10.15 10.67
N ARG A 102 7.90 9.30 9.82
CA ARG A 102 6.71 8.47 10.07
C ARG A 102 6.89 7.10 9.43
N LEU A 103 6.09 6.13 9.91
CA LEU A 103 6.07 4.79 9.35
C LEU A 103 5.18 4.76 8.12
N GLU A 104 5.70 4.24 7.03
CA GLU A 104 4.94 3.93 5.82
C GLU A 104 5.18 2.46 5.42
N LEU A 105 4.10 1.73 5.17
CA LEU A 105 4.15 0.41 4.55
C LEU A 105 3.76 0.57 3.08
N ASN A 106 4.74 0.53 2.21
CA ASN A 106 4.57 0.71 0.77
C ASN A 106 4.33 -0.62 0.09
N PHE A 107 3.43 -0.66 -0.89
CA PHE A 107 3.16 -1.86 -1.68
C PHE A 107 3.30 -1.60 -3.18
N VAL A 108 3.75 -2.62 -3.91
CA VAL A 108 3.79 -2.66 -5.37
C VAL A 108 3.22 -3.99 -5.83
N ILE A 109 2.24 -3.93 -6.73
CA ILE A 109 1.51 -5.09 -7.23
C ILE A 109 1.61 -5.10 -8.76
N PRO A 110 2.29 -6.08 -9.37
CA PRO A 110 2.18 -6.31 -10.81
C PRO A 110 0.72 -6.62 -11.20
N ASN A 111 0.22 -5.97 -12.23
CA ASN A 111 -1.19 -6.12 -12.64
C ASN A 111 -1.39 -7.38 -13.50
N ILE A 112 -0.94 -8.52 -12.99
CA ILE A 112 -0.98 -9.82 -13.65
C ILE A 112 -1.48 -10.87 -12.64
N GLU A 113 -2.46 -11.68 -13.07
CA GLU A 113 -2.85 -12.90 -12.37
C GLU A 113 -1.87 -14.01 -12.77
N LEU A 114 -1.19 -14.62 -11.79
CA LEU A 114 0.01 -15.43 -12.03
C LEU A 114 -0.26 -16.78 -12.68
N THR A 115 -1.43 -17.38 -12.45
CA THR A 115 -1.74 -18.71 -12.98
C THR A 115 -2.18 -18.71 -14.44
N THR A 116 -2.79 -17.61 -14.90
CA THR A 116 -3.31 -17.47 -16.27
C THR A 116 -2.54 -16.45 -17.11
N GLY A 117 -1.75 -15.58 -16.48
CA GLY A 117 -1.11 -14.45 -17.15
C GLY A 117 -2.07 -13.34 -17.58
N LYS A 118 -3.34 -13.44 -17.19
CA LYS A 118 -4.34 -12.43 -17.53
C LYS A 118 -4.15 -11.16 -16.72
N ARG A 119 -4.71 -10.06 -17.22
CA ARG A 119 -4.71 -8.78 -16.54
C ARG A 119 -5.40 -8.91 -15.17
N LEU A 120 -4.74 -8.39 -14.14
CA LEU A 120 -5.29 -8.18 -12.81
C LEU A 120 -5.33 -6.67 -12.55
N GLN A 121 -6.45 -6.19 -12.03
CA GLN A 121 -6.57 -4.81 -11.55
C GLN A 121 -7.03 -4.85 -10.10
N PRO A 122 -6.09 -4.78 -9.13
CA PRO A 122 -6.43 -4.96 -7.72
C PRO A 122 -7.23 -3.80 -7.15
N TYR A 123 -7.12 -2.62 -7.74
CA TYR A 123 -7.86 -1.45 -7.31
C TYR A 123 -8.35 -0.62 -8.49
N TYR A 124 -9.67 -0.47 -8.57
CA TYR A 124 -10.34 0.47 -9.45
C TYR A 124 -11.16 1.45 -8.60
N HIS A 125 -10.79 2.73 -8.59
CA HIS A 125 -11.25 3.71 -7.60
C HIS A 125 -12.77 3.76 -7.47
N THR A 126 -13.51 3.89 -8.57
CA THR A 126 -14.97 4.00 -8.55
C THR A 126 -15.69 2.78 -7.96
N ALA A 127 -15.13 1.58 -8.17
CA ALA A 127 -15.71 0.33 -7.67
C ALA A 127 -15.24 -0.04 -6.26
N GLU A 128 -13.98 0.28 -5.93
CA GLU A 128 -13.29 -0.31 -4.78
C GLU A 128 -13.14 0.65 -3.59
N ILE A 129 -13.34 1.96 -3.80
CA ILE A 129 -13.07 2.99 -2.77
C ILE A 129 -13.84 2.72 -1.48
N LYS A 130 -15.10 2.34 -1.56
CA LYS A 130 -15.94 2.08 -0.38
C LYS A 130 -15.43 0.89 0.43
N ARG A 131 -14.99 -0.16 -0.25
CA ARG A 131 -14.45 -1.36 0.39
C ARG A 131 -13.13 -1.06 1.10
N VAL A 132 -12.23 -0.34 0.46
CA VAL A 132 -10.95 0.05 1.03
C VAL A 132 -11.15 1.04 2.20
N ASP A 133 -12.05 2.00 2.08
CA ASP A 133 -12.37 2.93 3.17
C ASP A 133 -12.97 2.21 4.37
N ALA A 134 -13.85 1.22 4.15
CA ALA A 134 -14.41 0.40 5.22
C ALA A 134 -13.32 -0.42 5.91
N TRP A 135 -12.42 -1.04 5.13
CA TRP A 135 -11.27 -1.76 5.68
C TRP A 135 -10.40 -0.85 6.55
N ARG A 136 -10.04 0.33 6.04
CA ARG A 136 -9.24 1.33 6.77
C ARG A 136 -9.90 1.72 8.10
N THR A 137 -11.19 2.02 8.08
CA THR A 137 -11.95 2.40 9.28
C THR A 137 -11.93 1.28 10.32
N ILE A 138 -12.15 0.04 9.89
CA ILE A 138 -12.11 -1.14 10.78
C ILE A 138 -10.73 -1.29 11.41
N GLN A 139 -9.65 -1.16 10.63
CA GLN A 139 -8.29 -1.29 11.16
C GLN A 139 -7.95 -0.16 12.12
N ASN A 140 -8.33 1.07 11.82
CA ASN A 140 -8.11 2.22 12.71
C ASN A 140 -8.83 2.03 14.05
N LEU A 141 -10.06 1.54 14.04
CA LEU A 141 -10.80 1.24 15.26
C LEU A 141 -10.20 0.05 16.03
N THR A 142 -9.83 -1.02 15.32
CA THR A 142 -9.29 -2.24 15.94
C THR A 142 -7.98 -1.99 16.66
N TYR A 143 -7.06 -1.24 16.04
CA TYR A 143 -5.72 -0.99 16.58
C TYR A 143 -5.56 0.35 17.28
N GLY A 144 -6.58 1.21 17.26
CA GLY A 144 -6.50 2.55 17.84
C GLY A 144 -5.58 3.50 17.09
N PHE A 145 -5.42 3.31 15.78
CA PHE A 145 -4.61 4.20 14.97
C PHE A 145 -5.28 5.56 14.79
N SER A 146 -4.45 6.60 14.66
CA SER A 146 -4.93 7.94 14.31
C SER A 146 -5.66 7.93 12.98
N ASP A 147 -6.87 8.48 12.98
CA ASP A 147 -7.70 8.59 11.77
C ASP A 147 -7.93 10.08 11.47
N PRO A 148 -7.42 10.61 10.33
CA PRO A 148 -7.62 12.00 9.96
C PRO A 148 -9.08 12.35 9.65
N ASP A 149 -9.91 11.35 9.37
CA ASP A 149 -11.35 11.51 9.14
C ASP A 149 -12.20 11.41 10.41
N ASP A 150 -11.55 11.29 11.58
CA ASP A 150 -12.23 11.28 12.86
C ASP A 150 -13.01 12.59 13.03
N PRO A 151 -14.34 12.53 13.28
CA PRO A 151 -15.16 13.72 13.48
C PRO A 151 -14.68 14.62 14.62
N PHE A 152 -14.09 14.06 15.68
CA PHE A 152 -13.53 14.84 16.79
C PHE A 152 -12.33 15.69 16.34
N LYS A 153 -11.46 15.16 15.49
CA LYS A 153 -10.34 15.92 14.94
C LYS A 153 -10.81 17.07 14.05
N ARG A 154 -11.84 16.84 13.22
CA ARG A 154 -12.44 17.90 12.39
C ARG A 154 -13.05 19.02 13.23
N GLN A 155 -13.74 18.70 14.31
CA GLN A 155 -14.32 19.69 15.21
C GLN A 155 -13.25 20.54 15.90
N LEU A 156 -12.15 19.95 16.32
CA LEU A 156 -11.03 20.67 16.93
C LEU A 156 -10.38 21.66 15.96
N VAL A 157 -10.22 21.26 14.71
CA VAL A 157 -9.66 22.12 13.66
C VAL A 157 -10.61 23.27 13.33
N SER A 158 -11.92 23.01 13.26
CA SER A 158 -12.92 24.05 13.02
C SER A 158 -12.95 25.06 14.15
N LYS A 159 -12.94 24.62 15.40
CA LYS A 159 -12.92 25.51 16.58
C LYS A 159 -11.65 26.37 16.65
N ALA A 160 -10.51 25.81 16.25
CA ALA A 160 -9.26 26.57 16.23
C ALA A 160 -9.25 27.70 15.17
N LYS A 161 -10.03 27.55 14.09
CA LYS A 161 -10.18 28.61 13.07
C LYS A 161 -11.13 29.72 13.49
N ASP A 162 -12.04 29.42 14.42
CA ASP A 162 -13.05 30.37 14.90
C ASP A 162 -12.60 31.19 16.13
N LEU A 163 -11.36 30.98 16.61
CA LEU A 163 -10.78 31.77 17.67
C LEU A 163 -10.23 33.09 17.07
N PRO A 164 -10.63 34.26 17.62
CA PRO A 164 -10.17 35.55 17.15
C PRO A 164 -8.68 35.78 17.38
#